data_afccb893e843f2ac675309cf202887d1
#
_entry.id   afccb893e843f2ac675309cf202887d1
#
_cell.length_a   1.000
_cell.length_b   1.000
_cell.length_c   1.000
_cell.angle_alpha   90.00
_cell.angle_beta   90.00
_cell.angle_gamma   90.00
#
_symmetry.space_group_name_H-M   'P 1'
#
loop_
_entity.id
_entity.type
_entity.pdbx_description
1 polymer ?
#
loop_
_entity_poly.entity_id
_entity_poly.type
_entity_poly.pdbx_seq_one_letter_code
_entity_poly.pdbx_strand_id
1 'polypeptide(L)'
;MVRKLVFLSGVLFLNSCISQIRLKDGTRVPDKNYVFKNSSKFDVEIFNKINNNYLYELKENYFVDRSNNKIRNFGTPTARYLQFYNTGQVRDIYYFEPNPSLTGKRGFVYMNKGKIQLDITQTTQDGDIYITTFRVVIEEDKLYLVENSFSLFGNNSRECYVYEKSEKIPEDWKQYKANW
;
A
#
# COMPACT_ATOMS: atom_id res chain seq x y z
N MET A 1 -34.83 -37.81 -10.17
CA MET A 1 -34.71 -36.43 -10.69
C MET A 1 -33.77 -35.59 -9.84
N VAL A 2 -32.57 -36.09 -9.49
CA VAL A 2 -31.65 -35.42 -8.55
C VAL A 2 -30.18 -35.35 -9.09
N ARG A 3 -29.96 -35.61 -10.39
CA ARG A 3 -28.59 -35.74 -10.96
C ARG A 3 -28.07 -34.52 -11.75
N LYS A 4 -28.80 -33.38 -11.76
CA LYS A 4 -28.39 -32.18 -12.52
C LYS A 4 -27.99 -30.95 -11.69
N LEU A 5 -27.97 -31.03 -10.35
CA LEU A 5 -27.66 -29.87 -9.48
C LEU A 5 -26.23 -29.81 -8.97
N VAL A 6 -25.39 -30.81 -9.26
CA VAL A 6 -24.02 -30.89 -8.73
C VAL A 6 -22.97 -30.21 -9.66
N PHE A 7 -23.33 -29.88 -10.89
CA PHE A 7 -22.38 -29.32 -11.87
C PHE A 7 -22.32 -27.79 -11.90
N LEU A 8 -23.15 -27.06 -11.14
CA LEU A 8 -23.19 -25.62 -11.17
C LEU A 8 -22.42 -24.96 -10.04
N SER A 9 -21.96 -25.69 -9.02
CA SER A 9 -21.21 -25.13 -7.89
C SER A 9 -19.69 -25.12 -8.08
N GLY A 10 -19.17 -25.72 -9.16
CA GLY A 10 -17.73 -25.84 -9.41
C GLY A 10 -17.08 -24.67 -10.17
N VAL A 11 -17.85 -23.68 -10.64
CA VAL A 11 -17.33 -22.64 -11.57
C VAL A 11 -17.08 -21.29 -10.92
N LEU A 12 -17.39 -21.12 -9.62
CA LEU A 12 -17.33 -19.79 -8.96
C LEU A 12 -16.06 -19.50 -8.16
N PHE A 13 -15.03 -20.35 -8.21
CA PHE A 13 -13.72 -20.07 -7.61
C PHE A 13 -12.63 -19.76 -8.64
N LEU A 14 -12.95 -18.97 -9.65
CA LEU A 14 -11.90 -18.25 -10.35
C LEU A 14 -11.53 -17.05 -9.47
N ASN A 15 -10.78 -17.34 -8.38
CA ASN A 15 -9.99 -16.30 -7.74
C ASN A 15 -9.16 -15.66 -8.84
N SER A 16 -9.42 -14.39 -9.15
CA SER A 16 -8.62 -13.63 -10.08
C SER A 16 -7.23 -13.47 -9.44
N CYS A 17 -6.34 -14.40 -9.67
CA CYS A 17 -4.94 -14.26 -9.29
C CYS A 17 -4.43 -12.97 -9.94
N ILE A 18 -3.92 -12.05 -9.13
CA ILE A 18 -3.26 -10.85 -9.64
C ILE A 18 -2.03 -11.33 -10.40
N SER A 19 -1.98 -11.06 -11.72
CA SER A 19 -0.78 -11.32 -12.51
C SER A 19 0.38 -10.51 -11.94
N GLN A 20 1.51 -11.18 -11.68
CA GLN A 20 2.61 -10.62 -10.92
C GLN A 20 3.95 -10.79 -11.62
N ILE A 21 4.83 -9.84 -11.39
CA ILE A 21 6.24 -9.88 -11.80
C ILE A 21 7.14 -9.78 -10.57
N ARG A 22 8.39 -10.24 -10.71
CA ARG A 22 9.42 -10.10 -9.69
C ARG A 22 10.39 -9.01 -10.09
N LEU A 23 10.57 -8.01 -9.24
CA LEU A 23 11.53 -6.95 -9.43
C LEU A 23 12.96 -7.42 -9.10
N LYS A 24 13.96 -6.56 -9.41
CA LYS A 24 15.38 -6.89 -9.22
C LYS A 24 15.74 -7.13 -7.74
N ASP A 25 15.09 -6.45 -6.81
CA ASP A 25 15.26 -6.62 -5.36
C ASP A 25 14.52 -7.86 -4.81
N GLY A 26 13.86 -8.63 -5.66
CA GLY A 26 13.06 -9.77 -5.27
C GLY A 26 11.61 -9.46 -4.92
N THR A 27 11.23 -8.18 -4.82
CA THR A 27 9.86 -7.76 -4.52
C THR A 27 8.91 -8.25 -5.61
N ARG A 28 7.81 -8.89 -5.22
CA ARG A 28 6.73 -9.25 -6.13
C ARG A 28 5.72 -8.12 -6.20
N VAL A 29 5.36 -7.72 -7.40
CA VAL A 29 4.42 -6.64 -7.66
C VAL A 29 3.44 -7.04 -8.77
N PRO A 30 2.25 -6.42 -8.83
CA PRO A 30 1.36 -6.60 -9.97
C PRO A 30 2.07 -6.25 -11.29
N ASP A 31 1.71 -6.91 -12.37
CA ASP A 31 2.24 -6.54 -13.69
C ASP A 31 1.79 -5.12 -14.11
N LYS A 32 2.34 -4.64 -15.21
CA LYS A 32 2.05 -3.29 -15.71
C LYS A 32 0.61 -3.06 -16.19
N ASN A 33 -0.16 -4.14 -16.38
CA ASN A 33 -1.56 -4.05 -16.84
C ASN A 33 -2.52 -4.04 -15.66
N TYR A 34 -2.04 -4.24 -14.44
CA TYR A 34 -2.88 -4.20 -13.25
C TYR A 34 -3.33 -2.76 -12.96
N VAL A 35 -4.63 -2.60 -12.82
CA VAL A 35 -5.23 -1.31 -12.44
C VAL A 35 -5.77 -1.41 -11.03
N PHE A 36 -5.27 -0.57 -10.14
CA PHE A 36 -5.82 -0.49 -8.78
C PHE A 36 -7.31 -0.13 -8.83
N LYS A 37 -8.13 -0.90 -8.14
CA LYS A 37 -9.61 -0.80 -8.16
C LYS A 37 -10.13 0.61 -7.90
N ASN A 38 -9.42 1.37 -7.08
CA ASN A 38 -9.82 2.71 -6.67
C ASN A 38 -9.07 3.84 -7.41
N SER A 39 -8.32 3.54 -8.47
CA SER A 39 -7.52 4.53 -9.19
C SER A 39 -8.37 5.67 -9.78
N SER A 40 -9.62 5.40 -10.18
CA SER A 40 -10.55 6.42 -10.65
C SER A 40 -11.00 7.43 -9.58
N LYS A 41 -10.70 7.18 -8.31
CA LYS A 41 -10.98 8.07 -7.17
C LYS A 41 -9.78 8.94 -6.79
N PHE A 42 -8.73 8.95 -7.62
CA PHE A 42 -7.60 9.84 -7.41
C PHE A 42 -8.07 11.29 -7.47
N ASP A 43 -7.57 12.06 -6.52
CA ASP A 43 -7.80 13.50 -6.42
C ASP A 43 -6.48 14.19 -6.16
N VAL A 44 -6.09 15.08 -7.04
CA VAL A 44 -4.83 15.84 -6.94
C VAL A 44 -4.77 16.70 -5.67
N GLU A 45 -5.92 17.09 -5.11
CA GLU A 45 -5.98 17.86 -3.86
C GLU A 45 -5.40 17.12 -2.65
N ILE A 46 -5.19 15.80 -2.74
CA ILE A 46 -4.43 15.03 -1.75
C ILE A 46 -3.06 15.68 -1.52
N PHE A 47 -2.44 16.22 -2.56
CA PHE A 47 -1.11 16.82 -2.49
C PHE A 47 -1.08 18.24 -1.90
N ASN A 48 -2.23 18.83 -1.57
CA ASN A 48 -2.30 19.97 -0.67
C ASN A 48 -2.00 19.57 0.79
N LYS A 49 -2.08 18.27 1.11
CA LYS A 49 -1.85 17.72 2.44
C LYS A 49 -0.61 16.84 2.52
N ILE A 50 -0.27 16.11 1.46
CA ILE A 50 0.91 15.26 1.37
C ILE A 50 1.89 15.91 0.40
N ASN A 51 3.07 16.29 0.87
CA ASN A 51 4.07 16.91 0.00
C ASN A 51 4.81 15.84 -0.81
N ASN A 52 4.40 15.61 -2.04
CA ASN A 52 4.97 14.60 -2.94
C ASN A 52 6.37 14.95 -3.50
N ASN A 53 6.96 16.06 -3.10
CA ASN A 53 8.37 16.36 -3.37
C ASN A 53 9.34 15.76 -2.34
N TYR A 54 8.82 15.09 -1.32
CA TYR A 54 9.60 14.50 -0.24
C TYR A 54 9.35 13.00 -0.14
N LEU A 55 10.36 12.28 0.33
CA LEU A 55 10.21 10.94 0.85
C LEU A 55 9.65 11.02 2.27
N TYR A 56 8.90 9.99 2.66
CA TYR A 56 8.40 9.82 4.02
C TYR A 56 9.03 8.56 4.60
N GLU A 57 9.79 8.70 5.68
CA GLU A 57 10.52 7.62 6.33
C GLU A 57 9.70 6.99 7.44
N LEU A 58 9.65 5.67 7.52
CA LEU A 58 9.01 4.94 8.60
C LEU A 58 9.78 5.13 9.91
N LYS A 59 9.11 5.71 10.91
CA LYS A 59 9.67 5.95 12.24
C LYS A 59 9.14 5.01 13.31
N GLU A 60 7.85 4.67 13.24
CA GLU A 60 7.21 3.78 14.20
C GLU A 60 6.26 2.81 13.51
N ASN A 61 6.05 1.66 14.15
CA ASN A 61 5.02 0.72 13.82
C ASN A 61 4.46 0.08 15.10
N TYR A 62 3.13 0.02 15.18
CA TYR A 62 2.45 -0.51 16.36
C TYR A 62 1.04 -1.00 16.02
N PHE A 63 0.48 -1.78 16.93
CA PHE A 63 -0.94 -2.16 16.86
C PHE A 63 -1.82 -1.14 17.57
N VAL A 64 -2.99 -0.89 16.99
CA VAL A 64 -4.04 -0.05 17.59
C VAL A 64 -5.32 -0.85 17.81
N ASP A 65 -6.10 -0.47 18.81
CA ASP A 65 -7.44 -0.99 19.08
C ASP A 65 -8.50 -0.38 18.13
N ARG A 66 -9.77 -0.69 18.37
CA ARG A 66 -10.91 -0.14 17.61
C ARG A 66 -11.04 1.38 17.71
N SER A 67 -10.60 1.95 18.83
CA SER A 67 -10.61 3.40 19.11
C SER A 67 -9.36 4.12 18.60
N ASN A 68 -8.42 3.41 17.95
CA ASN A 68 -7.10 3.85 17.50
C ASN A 68 -6.10 4.14 18.64
N ASN A 69 -6.34 3.64 19.84
CA ASN A 69 -5.35 3.74 20.91
C ASN A 69 -4.22 2.73 20.65
N LYS A 70 -2.97 3.19 20.85
CA LYS A 70 -1.79 2.32 20.74
C LYS A 70 -1.83 1.22 21.79
N ILE A 71 -1.71 -0.03 21.36
CA ILE A 71 -1.71 -1.22 22.24
C ILE A 71 -0.27 -1.63 22.54
N ARG A 72 0.52 -1.87 21.49
CA ARG A 72 1.92 -2.34 21.58
C ARG A 72 2.68 -2.08 20.30
N ASN A 73 4.00 -1.91 20.39
CA ASN A 73 4.87 -1.89 19.22
C ASN A 73 5.01 -3.30 18.62
N PHE A 74 5.25 -3.38 17.31
CA PHE A 74 5.66 -4.62 16.67
C PHE A 74 7.01 -4.43 15.96
N GLY A 75 8.05 -4.95 16.59
CA GLY A 75 9.42 -4.89 16.07
C GLY A 75 10.05 -3.50 16.06
N THR A 76 11.29 -3.45 15.63
CA THR A 76 12.00 -2.21 15.31
C THR A 76 11.74 -1.89 13.84
N PRO A 77 11.34 -0.66 13.48
CA PRO A 77 11.17 -0.29 12.08
C PRO A 77 12.48 -0.51 11.31
N THR A 78 12.40 -1.23 10.20
CA THR A 78 13.48 -1.25 9.20
C THR A 78 13.39 0.03 8.39
N ALA A 79 14.52 0.56 7.89
CA ALA A 79 14.52 1.71 6.98
C ALA A 79 13.58 1.43 5.81
N ARG A 80 12.54 2.25 5.69
CA ARG A 80 11.46 2.09 4.72
C ARG A 80 10.90 3.45 4.40
N TYR A 81 10.63 3.73 3.13
CA TYR A 81 10.22 5.05 2.67
C TYR A 81 9.00 4.95 1.76
N LEU A 82 8.12 5.95 1.83
CA LEU A 82 7.06 6.16 0.86
C LEU A 82 7.45 7.28 -0.09
N GLN A 83 7.26 7.03 -1.38
CA GLN A 83 7.36 8.00 -2.46
C GLN A 83 6.00 8.15 -3.13
N PHE A 84 5.50 9.38 -3.23
CA PHE A 84 4.24 9.70 -3.90
C PHE A 84 4.51 10.31 -5.28
N TYR A 85 3.79 9.86 -6.30
CA TYR A 85 3.86 10.37 -7.66
C TYR A 85 2.64 11.23 -7.99
N ASN A 86 2.80 12.26 -8.82
CA ASN A 86 1.73 13.20 -9.20
C ASN A 86 0.46 12.56 -9.75
N THR A 87 0.53 11.32 -10.16
CA THR A 87 -0.55 10.54 -10.76
C THR A 87 -1.25 9.62 -9.77
N GLY A 88 -0.92 9.73 -8.47
CA GLY A 88 -1.52 8.95 -7.39
C GLY A 88 -0.84 7.62 -7.10
N GLN A 89 0.10 7.17 -7.94
CA GLN A 89 0.90 5.99 -7.60
C GLN A 89 1.74 6.27 -6.36
N VAL A 90 1.96 5.21 -5.58
CA VAL A 90 2.80 5.24 -4.38
C VAL A 90 3.77 4.08 -4.43
N ARG A 91 5.01 4.35 -4.08
CA ARG A 91 6.06 3.36 -3.97
C ARG A 91 6.50 3.24 -2.53
N ASP A 92 6.56 2.01 -2.02
CA ASP A 92 7.05 1.67 -0.70
C ASP A 92 8.40 0.94 -0.85
N ILE A 93 9.49 1.61 -0.47
CA ILE A 93 10.86 1.21 -0.77
C ILE A 93 11.68 0.95 0.50
N TYR A 94 12.53 -0.06 0.43
CA TYR A 94 13.49 -0.41 1.48
C TYR A 94 14.91 0.08 1.17
N TYR A 95 15.16 0.47 -0.09
CA TYR A 95 16.48 0.91 -0.56
C TYR A 95 16.32 2.15 -1.42
N PHE A 96 17.32 3.04 -1.38
CA PHE A 96 17.38 4.21 -2.26
C PHE A 96 17.76 3.79 -3.68
N GLU A 97 16.76 3.37 -4.43
CA GLU A 97 16.85 3.06 -5.86
C GLU A 97 15.86 3.96 -6.61
N PRO A 98 16.32 4.88 -7.48
CA PRO A 98 15.44 5.85 -8.14
C PRO A 98 14.43 5.19 -9.08
N ASN A 99 14.82 4.11 -9.77
CA ASN A 99 13.98 3.49 -10.79
C ASN A 99 12.89 2.58 -10.17
N PRO A 100 11.61 2.96 -10.26
CA PRO A 100 10.51 2.18 -9.70
C PRO A 100 10.26 0.83 -10.40
N SER A 101 10.90 0.60 -11.56
CA SER A 101 10.83 -0.69 -12.24
C SER A 101 11.76 -1.73 -11.62
N LEU A 102 12.67 -1.33 -10.72
CA LEU A 102 13.68 -2.22 -10.15
C LEU A 102 13.36 -2.66 -8.73
N THR A 103 12.71 -1.81 -7.93
CA THR A 103 12.49 -2.08 -6.50
C THR A 103 11.17 -1.51 -5.99
N GLY A 104 10.76 -1.99 -4.82
CA GLY A 104 9.68 -1.42 -4.02
C GLY A 104 8.29 -1.97 -4.34
N LYS A 105 7.45 -1.99 -3.32
CA LYS A 105 6.04 -2.36 -3.45
C LYS A 105 5.27 -1.25 -4.17
N ARG A 106 4.23 -1.62 -4.89
CA ARG A 106 3.35 -0.71 -5.62
C ARG A 106 2.12 -0.39 -4.81
N GLY A 107 1.68 0.85 -4.87
CA GLY A 107 0.47 1.31 -4.22
C GLY A 107 -0.22 2.42 -5.00
N PHE A 108 -1.36 2.85 -4.47
CA PHE A 108 -2.15 3.93 -5.04
C PHE A 108 -2.91 4.70 -3.96
N VAL A 109 -2.77 6.03 -3.95
CA VAL A 109 -3.46 6.93 -3.02
C VAL A 109 -4.71 7.53 -3.67
N TYR A 110 -5.81 7.61 -2.91
CA TYR A 110 -7.08 8.09 -3.43
C TYR A 110 -7.97 8.67 -2.32
N MET A 111 -9.03 9.39 -2.73
CA MET A 111 -10.07 9.89 -1.81
C MET A 111 -11.24 8.91 -1.75
N ASN A 112 -11.71 8.61 -0.55
CA ASN A 112 -12.91 7.80 -0.35
C ASN A 112 -13.76 8.39 0.78
N LYS A 113 -14.95 8.91 0.45
CA LYS A 113 -15.87 9.55 1.41
C LYS A 113 -15.17 10.63 2.25
N GLY A 114 -14.39 11.50 1.60
CA GLY A 114 -13.66 12.60 2.23
C GLY A 114 -12.43 12.19 3.06
N LYS A 115 -12.01 10.92 3.00
CA LYS A 115 -10.83 10.40 3.69
C LYS A 115 -9.77 9.95 2.69
N ILE A 116 -8.52 10.26 2.96
CA ILE A 116 -7.39 9.76 2.18
C ILE A 116 -7.20 8.27 2.51
N GLN A 117 -7.11 7.45 1.47
CA GLN A 117 -6.80 6.03 1.57
C GLN A 117 -5.62 5.67 0.68
N LEU A 118 -4.91 4.64 1.06
CA LEU A 118 -3.74 4.13 0.37
C LEU A 118 -3.84 2.61 0.25
N ASP A 119 -3.92 2.12 -0.97
CA ASP A 119 -3.80 0.71 -1.29
C ASP A 119 -2.33 0.38 -1.53
N ILE A 120 -1.77 -0.62 -0.83
CA ILE A 120 -0.39 -1.09 -1.03
C ILE A 120 -0.40 -2.60 -1.25
N THR A 121 0.37 -3.06 -2.22
CA THR A 121 0.62 -4.49 -2.45
C THR A 121 1.40 -5.08 -1.29
N GLN A 122 0.95 -6.23 -0.82
CA GLN A 122 1.63 -7.06 0.16
C GLN A 122 1.87 -8.45 -0.43
N THR A 123 2.75 -9.22 0.17
CA THR A 123 3.07 -10.57 -0.29
C THR A 123 2.86 -11.55 0.87
N THR A 124 2.14 -12.64 0.62
CA THR A 124 2.01 -13.77 1.55
C THR A 124 3.33 -14.51 1.69
N GLN A 125 3.43 -15.42 2.66
CA GLN A 125 4.59 -16.32 2.80
C GLN A 125 4.78 -17.20 1.56
N ASP A 126 3.69 -17.61 0.92
CA ASP A 126 3.70 -18.42 -0.32
C ASP A 126 4.02 -17.57 -1.57
N GLY A 127 4.09 -16.27 -1.40
CA GLY A 127 4.48 -15.32 -2.43
C GLY A 127 3.34 -14.77 -3.28
N ASP A 128 2.09 -15.03 -2.94
CA ASP A 128 0.95 -14.40 -3.59
C ASP A 128 0.82 -12.94 -3.19
N ILE A 129 0.37 -12.10 -4.14
CA ILE A 129 0.13 -10.69 -3.89
C ILE A 129 -1.32 -10.48 -3.44
N TYR A 130 -1.48 -9.64 -2.41
CA TYR A 130 -2.77 -9.09 -2.02
C TYR A 130 -2.65 -7.58 -1.77
N ILE A 131 -3.77 -6.89 -1.69
CA ILE A 131 -3.83 -5.45 -1.44
C ILE A 131 -4.25 -5.22 0.00
N THR A 132 -3.45 -4.45 0.73
CA THR A 132 -3.84 -3.88 2.02
C THR A 132 -4.25 -2.44 1.83
N THR A 133 -5.42 -2.08 2.35
CA THR A 133 -5.92 -0.70 2.33
C THR A 133 -5.70 -0.05 3.69
N PHE A 134 -5.06 1.10 3.67
CA PHE A 134 -4.83 1.95 4.84
C PHE A 134 -5.65 3.23 4.75
N ARG A 135 -6.19 3.66 5.88
CA ARG A 135 -6.62 5.04 6.06
C ARG A 135 -5.38 5.88 6.39
N VAL A 136 -5.20 6.98 5.68
CA VAL A 136 -4.12 7.94 5.93
C VAL A 136 -4.66 9.08 6.81
N VAL A 137 -4.06 9.26 7.98
CA VAL A 137 -4.28 10.42 8.85
C VAL A 137 -3.00 11.25 8.80
N ILE A 138 -3.16 12.57 8.70
CA ILE A 138 -2.04 13.50 8.56
C ILE A 138 -2.05 14.44 9.75
N GLU A 139 -0.93 14.51 10.44
CA GLU A 139 -0.69 15.42 11.56
C GLU A 139 0.67 16.08 11.34
N GLU A 140 0.67 17.36 11.02
CA GLU A 140 1.89 18.10 10.68
C GLU A 140 2.69 17.41 9.55
N ASP A 141 3.91 16.98 9.84
CA ASP A 141 4.80 16.30 8.90
C ASP A 141 4.71 14.75 8.99
N LYS A 142 3.72 14.22 9.72
CA LYS A 142 3.53 12.79 9.93
C LYS A 142 2.35 12.22 9.17
N LEU A 143 2.54 11.03 8.62
CA LEU A 143 1.50 10.22 8.01
C LEU A 143 1.28 8.97 8.85
N TYR A 144 0.07 8.82 9.40
CA TYR A 144 -0.35 7.60 10.09
C TYR A 144 -1.12 6.73 9.11
N LEU A 145 -0.58 5.58 8.76
CA LEU A 145 -1.22 4.58 7.92
C LEU A 145 -1.87 3.54 8.82
N VAL A 146 -3.17 3.68 9.04
CA VAL A 146 -3.94 2.74 9.85
C VAL A 146 -4.66 1.75 8.96
N GLU A 147 -4.37 0.46 9.12
CA GLU A 147 -5.01 -0.59 8.33
C GLU A 147 -6.54 -0.56 8.50
N ASN A 148 -7.29 -0.74 7.40
CA ASN A 148 -8.75 -0.69 7.45
C ASN A 148 -9.37 -1.99 7.98
N SER A 149 -8.72 -3.13 7.78
CA SER A 149 -9.17 -4.44 8.25
C SER A 149 -8.66 -4.73 9.67
N PHE A 150 -9.48 -5.44 10.44
CA PHE A 150 -9.01 -6.05 11.69
C PHE A 150 -8.41 -7.42 11.40
N SER A 151 -7.35 -7.78 12.12
CA SER A 151 -6.82 -9.13 12.07
C SER A 151 -7.93 -10.15 12.36
N LEU A 152 -8.11 -11.12 11.47
CA LEU A 152 -9.06 -12.22 11.63
C LEU A 152 -8.66 -13.17 12.76
N PHE A 153 -7.40 -13.13 13.20
CA PHE A 153 -6.83 -14.01 14.22
C PHE A 153 -6.85 -13.40 15.64
N GLY A 154 -8.01 -12.94 16.06
CA GLY A 154 -8.36 -12.92 17.50
C GLY A 154 -8.08 -11.66 18.30
N ASN A 155 -7.35 -10.65 17.84
CA ASN A 155 -6.95 -9.54 18.72
C ASN A 155 -7.67 -8.22 18.50
N ASN A 156 -8.66 -8.12 17.62
CA ASN A 156 -9.37 -6.85 17.32
C ASN A 156 -8.42 -5.65 17.15
N SER A 157 -7.21 -5.90 16.70
CA SER A 157 -6.17 -4.90 16.48
C SER A 157 -5.90 -4.68 15.01
N ARG A 158 -5.40 -3.49 14.67
CA ARG A 158 -4.98 -3.09 13.33
C ARG A 158 -3.55 -2.62 13.37
N GLU A 159 -2.84 -2.79 12.28
CA GLU A 159 -1.50 -2.23 12.13
C GLU A 159 -1.57 -0.72 11.88
N CYS A 160 -0.66 0.01 12.52
CA CYS A 160 -0.43 1.43 12.30
C CYS A 160 1.05 1.66 12.02
N TYR A 161 1.34 2.32 10.90
CA TYR A 161 2.69 2.73 10.52
C TYR A 161 2.76 4.25 10.55
N VAL A 162 3.77 4.80 11.21
CA VAL A 162 4.00 6.24 11.30
C VAL A 162 5.20 6.60 10.43
N TYR A 163 4.93 7.36 9.39
CA TYR A 163 5.94 7.92 8.50
C TYR A 163 6.11 9.41 8.78
N GLU A 164 7.34 9.89 8.79
CA GLU A 164 7.65 11.31 8.89
C GLU A 164 8.24 11.82 7.58
N LYS A 165 7.91 13.06 7.22
CA LYS A 165 8.54 13.73 6.09
C LYS A 165 10.04 13.77 6.31
N SER A 166 10.81 13.29 5.34
CA SER A 166 12.25 13.11 5.42
C SER A 166 12.95 13.92 4.32
N GLU A 167 13.67 13.29 3.44
CA GLU A 167 14.48 13.92 2.43
C GLU A 167 13.66 14.42 1.24
N LYS A 168 14.08 15.53 0.66
CA LYS A 168 13.56 15.97 -0.63
C LYS A 168 13.98 14.95 -1.70
N ILE A 169 13.03 14.55 -2.54
CA ILE A 169 13.31 13.63 -3.65
C ILE A 169 14.37 14.27 -4.55
N PRO A 170 15.51 13.58 -4.80
CA PRO A 170 16.55 14.07 -5.67
C PRO A 170 16.02 14.38 -7.09
N GLU A 171 16.56 15.42 -7.74
CA GLU A 171 16.08 15.85 -9.07
C GLU A 171 16.26 14.76 -10.13
N ASP A 172 17.32 13.98 -10.04
CA ASP A 172 17.58 12.85 -10.95
C ASP A 172 16.58 11.70 -10.80
N TRP A 173 15.85 11.61 -9.67
CA TRP A 173 14.76 10.64 -9.49
C TRP A 173 13.50 11.02 -10.27
N LYS A 174 13.27 12.30 -10.53
CA LYS A 174 12.07 12.80 -11.20
C LYS A 174 11.93 12.36 -12.67
N GLN A 175 13.02 11.93 -13.29
CA GLN A 175 12.99 11.33 -14.62
C GLN A 175 12.29 9.97 -14.65
N TYR A 176 12.24 9.26 -13.51
CA TYR A 176 11.63 7.95 -13.42
C TYR A 176 10.15 8.07 -13.07
N LYS A 177 9.30 7.70 -14.01
CA LYS A 177 7.84 7.72 -13.82
C LYS A 177 7.34 6.39 -13.27
N ALA A 178 6.32 6.44 -12.43
CA ALA A 178 5.54 5.26 -12.10
C ALA A 178 4.79 4.77 -13.35
N ASN A 179 4.83 3.49 -13.63
CA ASN A 179 4.26 2.88 -14.83
C ASN A 179 3.37 1.66 -14.54
N TRP A 180 2.65 1.65 -13.43
CA TRP A 180 1.70 0.63 -13.01
C TRP A 180 0.32 1.20 -12.75
#